data_2dbd0c82599a8afab6ccf197644e432b
#
_entry.id   2dbd0c82599a8afab6ccf197644e432b
#
_cell.length_a   1.000
_cell.length_b   1.000
_cell.length_c   1.000
_cell.angle_alpha   90.00
_cell.angle_beta   90.00
_cell.angle_gamma   90.00
#
_symmetry.space_group_name_H-M   'P 1'
#
loop_
_entity.id
_entity.type
_entity.pdbx_description
1 polymer ?
#
loop_
_entity_poly.entity_id
_entity_poly.type
_entity_poly.pdbx_seq_one_letter_code
_entity_poly.pdbx_strand_id
1 'polypeptide(L)'
;YEIRLSLVGSEMCIRDSTFTLSNGLRIIHAPNLSKVAYCGFAVDAGTRDEYEQEQGMAHFVEHLIFKGTEKRHAWHILNRMENVGGDLNAYTNKEETVIYSAFLAEHFPRAVELLADIVFHSTFPQHEIDKEVEVIIDEIQSYEDSPSELIFDDFEELIFPNHPLGRNILGKPELLRQFTSRNALEFTARFYKTTNMVFFVQGNIDFKKVIRTVEKAVSDISLSETNRQRIAPFTYIPQTLTINKDTHQAHVMIGSRGYHAYDEKRTGLYLLNNILGGPGMNSRLNLALRERRGLVYNVEANLTSYTDTGVFCIYFGTDTEDVDHCIRLVHKELKKLRDNKLTGAQLTAAKKQIIGQIGVASDNFENNALDMGKAFLHYGKFEGPGEVFKRIEALTAEQLLEIANEMFAEEYLSTLVYS
;
A
#
# COMPACT_ATOMS: atom_id res chain seq x y z
N TYR A 1 3.92 -47.21 18.77
CA TYR A 1 3.48 -46.71 17.48
C TYR A 1 4.15 -45.35 17.27
N GLU A 2 5.31 -45.39 16.60
CA GLU A 2 6.01 -44.23 16.10
C GLU A 2 5.28 -43.73 14.87
N ILE A 3 4.58 -42.59 14.98
CA ILE A 3 4.16 -41.82 13.82
C ILE A 3 5.39 -41.05 13.35
N ARG A 4 6.02 -41.53 12.29
CA ARG A 4 7.04 -40.79 11.56
C ARG A 4 6.43 -39.50 11.02
N LEU A 5 6.82 -38.37 11.61
CA LEU A 5 6.69 -37.03 11.04
C LEU A 5 7.64 -36.92 9.83
N SER A 6 7.24 -37.44 8.69
CA SER A 6 7.92 -37.28 7.41
C SER A 6 6.89 -36.96 6.32
N LEU A 7 6.21 -35.83 6.49
CA LEU A 7 5.47 -35.14 5.45
C LEU A 7 5.40 -33.65 5.80
N VAL A 8 6.55 -33.07 6.10
CA VAL A 8 6.76 -31.65 5.74
C VAL A 8 7.11 -31.72 4.27
N GLY A 9 6.17 -31.30 3.44
CA GLY A 9 6.28 -31.32 2.02
C GLY A 9 7.60 -30.73 1.56
N SER A 10 8.17 -31.32 0.53
CA SER A 10 9.17 -30.68 -0.29
C SER A 10 8.70 -29.23 -0.49
N GLU A 11 9.39 -28.27 0.13
CA GLU A 11 9.38 -26.90 -0.31
C GLU A 11 9.78 -26.97 -1.78
N MET A 12 8.80 -27.00 -2.64
CA MET A 12 9.00 -26.64 -4.02
C MET A 12 9.35 -25.16 -3.91
N CYS A 13 10.66 -24.86 -3.82
CA CYS A 13 11.16 -23.48 -3.92
C CYS A 13 10.69 -22.99 -5.29
N ILE A 14 9.49 -22.44 -5.33
CA ILE A 14 8.96 -21.69 -6.45
C ILE A 14 9.82 -20.44 -6.47
N ARG A 15 10.95 -20.50 -7.21
CA ARG A 15 11.82 -19.35 -7.41
C ARG A 15 11.13 -18.45 -8.41
N ASP A 16 10.91 -17.22 -8.00
CA ASP A 16 10.49 -16.17 -8.92
C ASP A 16 11.48 -16.07 -10.06
N SER A 17 10.93 -15.87 -11.25
CA SER A 17 11.72 -15.69 -12.45
C SER A 17 11.64 -14.24 -12.91
N THR A 18 12.77 -13.63 -13.20
CA THR A 18 12.83 -12.24 -13.65
C THR A 18 13.46 -12.13 -15.05
N PHE A 19 13.05 -11.12 -15.80
CA PHE A 19 13.60 -10.81 -17.11
C PHE A 19 13.46 -9.31 -17.38
N THR A 20 14.39 -8.74 -18.15
CA THR A 20 14.29 -7.36 -18.62
C THR A 20 14.22 -7.35 -20.13
N LEU A 21 13.19 -6.76 -20.70
CA LEU A 21 13.01 -6.60 -22.14
C LEU A 21 14.00 -5.58 -22.70
N SER A 22 14.21 -5.61 -24.00
CA SER A 22 15.11 -4.68 -24.72
C SER A 22 14.71 -3.20 -24.56
N ASN A 23 13.42 -2.94 -24.33
CA ASN A 23 12.91 -1.59 -24.04
C ASN A 23 13.01 -1.19 -22.56
N GLY A 24 13.68 -1.96 -21.71
CA GLY A 24 13.91 -1.66 -20.30
C GLY A 24 12.80 -2.11 -19.35
N LEU A 25 11.66 -2.61 -19.84
CA LEU A 25 10.58 -3.11 -18.97
C LEU A 25 11.04 -4.37 -18.24
N ARG A 26 10.98 -4.34 -16.92
CA ARG A 26 11.30 -5.46 -16.03
C ARG A 26 10.08 -6.34 -15.82
N ILE A 27 10.25 -7.65 -15.87
CA ILE A 27 9.20 -8.65 -15.67
C ILE A 27 9.55 -9.52 -14.46
N ILE A 28 8.58 -9.79 -13.61
CA ILE A 28 8.68 -10.80 -12.55
C ILE A 28 7.52 -11.78 -12.66
N HIS A 29 7.80 -13.06 -12.48
CA HIS A 29 6.82 -14.12 -12.50
C HIS A 29 6.99 -15.07 -11.32
N ALA A 30 5.91 -15.25 -10.54
CA ALA A 30 5.79 -16.29 -9.52
C ALA A 30 4.85 -17.39 -10.02
N PRO A 31 5.35 -18.59 -10.36
CA PRO A 31 4.51 -19.70 -10.76
C PRO A 31 3.70 -20.24 -9.57
N ASN A 32 2.44 -20.62 -9.82
CA ASN A 32 1.61 -21.37 -8.86
C ASN A 32 0.76 -22.41 -9.61
N LEU A 33 0.05 -23.26 -8.87
CA LEU A 33 -0.79 -24.31 -9.46
C LEU A 33 -2.26 -23.91 -9.63
N SER A 34 -2.62 -22.69 -9.28
CA SER A 34 -3.98 -22.17 -9.44
C SER A 34 -4.36 -22.06 -10.92
N LYS A 35 -5.64 -22.27 -11.20
CA LYS A 35 -6.24 -21.95 -12.52
C LYS A 35 -6.41 -20.44 -12.72
N VAL A 36 -6.54 -19.69 -11.61
CA VAL A 36 -6.60 -18.22 -11.63
C VAL A 36 -5.18 -17.69 -11.69
N ALA A 37 -4.98 -16.69 -12.52
CA ALA A 37 -3.75 -15.94 -12.66
C ALA A 37 -4.02 -14.44 -12.47
N TYR A 38 -2.98 -13.73 -12.04
CA TYR A 38 -2.97 -12.30 -11.84
C TYR A 38 -1.81 -11.70 -12.61
N CYS A 39 -2.01 -10.60 -13.29
CA CYS A 39 -0.91 -9.86 -13.88
C CYS A 39 -1.23 -8.37 -13.94
N GLY A 40 -0.20 -7.54 -13.98
CA GLY A 40 -0.38 -6.11 -14.04
C GLY A 40 0.91 -5.34 -14.23
N PHE A 41 0.76 -4.03 -14.35
CA PHE A 41 1.84 -3.06 -14.31
C PHE A 41 1.84 -2.38 -12.93
N ALA A 42 2.99 -2.32 -12.29
CA ALA A 42 3.22 -1.43 -11.16
C ALA A 42 4.14 -0.30 -11.63
N VAL A 43 3.64 0.92 -11.56
CA VAL A 43 4.31 2.14 -12.00
C VAL A 43 4.85 2.88 -10.78
N ASP A 44 6.14 3.23 -10.76
CA ASP A 44 6.73 4.02 -9.68
C ASP A 44 6.37 5.50 -9.85
N ALA A 45 5.08 5.79 -9.70
CA ALA A 45 4.51 7.13 -9.68
C ALA A 45 3.19 7.11 -8.92
N GLY A 46 3.02 8.05 -8.01
CA GLY A 46 1.82 8.26 -7.23
C GLY A 46 1.62 9.74 -6.93
N THR A 47 0.76 10.04 -5.97
CA THR A 47 0.43 11.44 -5.65
C THR A 47 1.59 12.25 -5.09
N ARG A 48 2.62 11.60 -4.55
CA ARG A 48 3.86 12.25 -4.14
C ARG A 48 4.62 12.91 -5.30
N ASP A 49 4.43 12.43 -6.52
CA ASP A 49 5.16 12.86 -7.71
C ASP A 49 4.47 14.01 -8.46
N GLU A 50 3.32 14.45 -7.97
CA GLU A 50 2.53 15.54 -8.53
C GLU A 50 3.12 16.91 -8.24
N TYR A 51 3.01 17.83 -9.21
CA TYR A 51 3.26 19.24 -8.96
C TYR A 51 2.15 19.85 -8.09
N GLU A 52 2.37 21.05 -7.56
CA GLU A 52 1.40 21.73 -6.69
C GLU A 52 0.03 21.96 -7.36
N GLN A 53 0.03 22.24 -8.66
CA GLN A 53 -1.17 22.45 -9.46
C GLN A 53 -1.79 21.17 -10.02
N GLU A 54 -1.23 20.00 -9.71
CA GLU A 54 -1.65 18.70 -10.22
C GLU A 54 -2.17 17.78 -9.12
N GLN A 55 -2.42 18.32 -7.90
CA GLN A 55 -2.87 17.47 -6.78
C GLN A 55 -4.13 16.70 -7.15
N GLY A 56 -4.06 15.37 -7.05
CA GLY A 56 -5.08 14.41 -7.44
C GLY A 56 -4.92 13.84 -8.86
N MET A 57 -3.90 14.26 -9.63
CA MET A 57 -3.73 13.80 -11.02
C MET A 57 -3.42 12.31 -11.13
N ALA A 58 -2.65 11.73 -10.21
CA ALA A 58 -2.32 10.31 -10.23
C ALA A 58 -3.58 9.45 -10.06
N HIS A 59 -4.43 9.78 -9.10
CA HIS A 59 -5.72 9.13 -8.89
C HIS A 59 -6.69 9.40 -10.05
N PHE A 60 -6.70 10.62 -10.57
CA PHE A 60 -7.51 10.97 -11.71
C PHE A 60 -7.16 10.17 -12.97
N VAL A 61 -5.86 9.96 -13.23
CA VAL A 61 -5.38 9.11 -14.33
C VAL A 61 -5.80 7.66 -14.12
N GLU A 62 -5.82 7.16 -12.89
CA GLU A 62 -6.33 5.82 -12.58
C GLU A 62 -7.79 5.65 -13.02
N HIS A 63 -8.68 6.58 -12.69
CA HIS A 63 -10.07 6.57 -13.15
C HIS A 63 -10.19 6.62 -14.67
N LEU A 64 -9.37 7.46 -15.29
CA LEU A 64 -9.43 7.71 -16.72
C LEU A 64 -8.81 6.62 -17.59
N ILE A 65 -7.91 5.78 -17.05
CA ILE A 65 -7.20 4.76 -17.83
C ILE A 65 -8.16 3.73 -18.45
N PHE A 66 -9.38 3.60 -17.90
CA PHE A 66 -10.43 2.71 -18.40
C PHE A 66 -11.39 3.38 -19.37
N LYS A 67 -11.23 4.68 -19.69
CA LYS A 67 -12.23 5.47 -20.43
C LYS A 67 -11.96 5.59 -21.93
N GLY A 68 -10.82 5.16 -22.42
CA GLY A 68 -10.52 5.11 -23.85
C GLY A 68 -9.05 5.02 -24.19
N THR A 69 -8.76 4.25 -25.23
CA THR A 69 -7.45 4.14 -25.87
C THR A 69 -7.54 4.55 -27.35
N GLU A 70 -6.42 4.58 -28.06
CA GLU A 70 -6.42 4.77 -29.52
C GLU A 70 -7.24 3.70 -30.25
N LYS A 71 -7.40 2.50 -29.68
CA LYS A 71 -8.06 1.34 -30.31
C LYS A 71 -9.45 1.05 -29.73
N ARG A 72 -9.75 1.54 -28.50
CA ARG A 72 -10.92 1.11 -27.74
C ARG A 72 -11.65 2.27 -27.08
N HIS A 73 -12.97 2.25 -27.13
CA HIS A 73 -13.81 3.06 -26.24
C HIS A 73 -13.96 2.37 -24.88
N ALA A 74 -14.38 3.09 -23.84
CA ALA A 74 -14.56 2.61 -22.47
C ALA A 74 -15.31 1.28 -22.39
N TRP A 75 -16.46 1.15 -23.11
CA TRP A 75 -17.24 -0.08 -23.12
C TRP A 75 -16.45 -1.32 -23.57
N HIS A 76 -15.56 -1.17 -24.57
CA HIS A 76 -14.73 -2.27 -25.05
C HIS A 76 -13.63 -2.65 -24.05
N ILE A 77 -13.11 -1.69 -23.30
CA ILE A 77 -12.11 -1.91 -22.27
C ILE A 77 -12.74 -2.73 -21.13
N LEU A 78 -13.85 -2.24 -20.57
CA LEU A 78 -14.55 -2.88 -19.46
C LEU A 78 -14.97 -4.32 -19.82
N ASN A 79 -15.60 -4.50 -20.97
CA ASN A 79 -16.06 -5.84 -21.38
C ASN A 79 -14.93 -6.80 -21.81
N ARG A 80 -13.71 -6.31 -22.00
CA ARG A 80 -12.63 -7.15 -22.53
C ARG A 80 -12.31 -8.33 -21.62
N MET A 81 -12.25 -8.11 -20.30
CA MET A 81 -12.01 -9.17 -19.34
C MET A 81 -13.31 -9.75 -18.78
N GLU A 82 -14.32 -8.94 -18.53
CA GLU A 82 -15.65 -9.35 -18.05
C GLU A 82 -16.27 -10.48 -18.90
N ASN A 83 -16.16 -10.38 -20.21
CA ASN A 83 -16.69 -11.38 -21.17
C ASN A 83 -16.06 -12.78 -21.02
N VAL A 84 -14.99 -12.91 -20.26
CA VAL A 84 -14.33 -14.19 -19.97
C VAL A 84 -14.27 -14.48 -18.46
N GLY A 85 -15.06 -13.72 -17.66
CA GLY A 85 -15.11 -13.86 -16.21
C GLY A 85 -13.83 -13.40 -15.51
N GLY A 86 -13.05 -12.52 -16.15
CA GLY A 86 -11.90 -11.88 -15.56
C GLY A 86 -12.24 -10.50 -15.02
N ASP A 87 -11.46 -10.00 -14.12
CA ASP A 87 -11.58 -8.71 -13.46
C ASP A 87 -10.47 -7.77 -13.90
N LEU A 88 -10.72 -6.47 -13.91
CA LEU A 88 -9.77 -5.42 -14.28
C LEU A 88 -9.84 -4.29 -13.25
N ASN A 89 -8.75 -4.05 -12.55
CA ASN A 89 -8.68 -3.12 -11.43
C ASN A 89 -7.44 -2.24 -11.48
N ALA A 90 -7.48 -1.12 -10.75
CA ALA A 90 -6.32 -0.29 -10.47
C ALA A 90 -6.42 0.30 -9.07
N TYR A 91 -5.30 0.77 -8.55
CA TYR A 91 -5.25 1.62 -7.37
C TYR A 91 -4.03 2.53 -7.40
N THR A 92 -4.14 3.67 -6.74
CA THR A 92 -3.08 4.67 -6.59
C THR A 92 -2.74 4.89 -5.13
N ASN A 93 -1.46 4.90 -4.83
CA ASN A 93 -0.90 5.27 -3.53
C ASN A 93 -0.06 6.55 -3.65
N LYS A 94 0.59 6.95 -2.56
CA LYS A 94 1.49 8.10 -2.57
C LYS A 94 2.69 7.92 -3.53
N GLU A 95 3.21 6.70 -3.70
CA GLU A 95 4.44 6.45 -4.45
C GLU A 95 4.28 5.50 -5.65
N GLU A 96 3.18 4.78 -5.77
CA GLU A 96 2.94 3.88 -6.90
C GLU A 96 1.49 3.89 -7.36
N THR A 97 1.30 3.56 -8.65
CA THR A 97 0.01 3.21 -9.25
C THR A 97 0.10 1.80 -9.82
N VAL A 98 -0.87 0.97 -9.52
CA VAL A 98 -0.91 -0.43 -9.99
C VAL A 98 -2.18 -0.65 -10.80
N ILE A 99 -2.01 -1.20 -12.01
CA ILE A 99 -3.09 -1.56 -12.93
C ILE A 99 -2.98 -3.06 -13.19
N TYR A 100 -4.02 -3.83 -12.87
CA TYR A 100 -3.93 -5.28 -12.90
C TYR A 100 -5.24 -5.96 -13.30
N SER A 101 -5.16 -7.25 -13.57
CA SER A 101 -6.30 -8.10 -13.91
C SER A 101 -6.17 -9.47 -13.25
N ALA A 102 -7.30 -10.01 -12.79
CA ALA A 102 -7.49 -11.38 -12.34
C ALA A 102 -8.27 -12.17 -13.41
N PHE A 103 -7.84 -13.39 -13.75
CA PHE A 103 -8.44 -14.16 -14.85
C PHE A 103 -8.06 -15.64 -14.79
N LEU A 104 -8.75 -16.48 -15.57
CA LEU A 104 -8.29 -17.85 -15.81
C LEU A 104 -7.04 -17.85 -16.71
N ALA A 105 -6.00 -18.60 -16.34
CA ALA A 105 -4.66 -18.59 -16.95
C ALA A 105 -4.65 -18.74 -18.49
N GLU A 106 -5.68 -19.37 -19.08
CA GLU A 106 -5.83 -19.45 -20.55
C GLU A 106 -6.04 -18.09 -21.21
N HIS A 107 -6.58 -17.10 -20.49
CA HIS A 107 -6.85 -15.74 -20.98
C HIS A 107 -5.67 -14.78 -20.80
N PHE A 108 -4.51 -15.26 -20.33
CA PHE A 108 -3.32 -14.44 -20.13
C PHE A 108 -2.96 -13.53 -21.31
N PRO A 109 -2.91 -14.00 -22.59
CA PRO A 109 -2.59 -13.11 -23.70
C PRO A 109 -3.61 -11.98 -23.89
N ARG A 110 -4.87 -12.20 -23.53
CA ARG A 110 -5.95 -11.22 -23.60
C ARG A 110 -5.77 -10.13 -22.54
N ALA A 111 -5.43 -10.53 -21.31
CA ALA A 111 -5.17 -9.59 -20.21
C ALA A 111 -3.92 -8.72 -20.51
N VAL A 112 -2.82 -9.34 -20.94
CA VAL A 112 -1.60 -8.61 -21.27
C VAL A 112 -1.82 -7.58 -22.38
N GLU A 113 -2.53 -7.98 -23.42
CA GLU A 113 -2.83 -7.08 -24.55
C GLU A 113 -3.69 -5.90 -24.13
N LEU A 114 -4.69 -6.12 -23.28
CA LEU A 114 -5.52 -5.05 -22.74
C LEU A 114 -4.74 -4.12 -21.81
N LEU A 115 -3.99 -4.70 -20.85
CA LEU A 115 -3.21 -3.92 -19.89
C LEU A 115 -2.16 -3.05 -20.60
N ALA A 116 -1.46 -3.59 -21.61
CA ALA A 116 -0.52 -2.79 -22.39
C ALA A 116 -1.22 -1.66 -23.15
N ASP A 117 -2.41 -1.91 -23.74
CA ASP A 117 -3.18 -0.90 -24.46
C ASP A 117 -3.61 0.25 -23.54
N ILE A 118 -4.17 -0.04 -22.35
CA ILE A 118 -4.62 1.01 -21.43
C ILE A 118 -3.45 1.75 -20.75
N VAL A 119 -2.32 1.09 -20.51
CA VAL A 119 -1.15 1.75 -19.87
C VAL A 119 -0.41 2.66 -20.84
N PHE A 120 -0.25 2.26 -22.10
CA PHE A 120 0.61 2.98 -23.04
C PHE A 120 -0.14 3.78 -24.12
N HIS A 121 -1.42 3.50 -24.37
CA HIS A 121 -2.18 4.09 -25.48
C HIS A 121 -3.49 4.77 -25.02
N SER A 122 -3.65 5.08 -23.73
CA SER A 122 -4.80 5.84 -23.25
C SER A 122 -4.81 7.24 -23.85
N THR A 123 -6.00 7.69 -24.26
CA THR A 123 -6.20 8.99 -24.93
C THR A 123 -6.85 10.04 -24.02
N PHE A 124 -7.39 9.61 -22.88
CA PHE A 124 -8.06 10.47 -21.92
C PHE A 124 -9.08 11.44 -22.57
N PRO A 125 -10.17 10.93 -23.16
CA PRO A 125 -11.10 11.79 -23.91
C PRO A 125 -11.73 12.86 -23.02
N GLN A 126 -11.75 14.14 -23.44
CA GLN A 126 -12.24 15.25 -22.63
C GLN A 126 -13.65 15.04 -22.11
N HIS A 127 -14.56 14.49 -22.92
CA HIS A 127 -15.94 14.24 -22.49
C HIS A 127 -16.06 13.16 -21.38
N GLU A 128 -15.06 12.27 -21.22
CA GLU A 128 -14.99 11.33 -20.10
C GLU A 128 -14.37 12.02 -18.89
N ILE A 129 -13.39 12.90 -19.09
CA ILE A 129 -12.81 13.74 -18.02
C ILE A 129 -13.91 14.56 -17.36
N ASP A 130 -14.74 15.25 -18.15
CA ASP A 130 -15.80 16.11 -17.64
C ASP A 130 -16.82 15.35 -16.77
N LYS A 131 -17.00 14.05 -17.01
CA LYS A 131 -17.86 13.19 -16.19
C LYS A 131 -17.12 12.71 -14.92
N GLU A 132 -15.87 12.26 -15.07
CA GLU A 132 -15.11 11.72 -13.94
C GLU A 132 -14.76 12.77 -12.89
N VAL A 133 -14.62 14.04 -13.28
CA VAL A 133 -14.44 15.15 -12.33
C VAL A 133 -15.54 15.15 -11.26
N GLU A 134 -16.81 15.05 -11.69
CA GLU A 134 -17.94 15.05 -10.73
C GLU A 134 -17.97 13.75 -9.90
N VAL A 135 -17.60 12.60 -10.48
CA VAL A 135 -17.50 11.32 -9.74
C VAL A 135 -16.45 11.40 -8.63
N ILE A 136 -15.27 11.96 -8.92
CA ILE A 136 -14.21 12.09 -7.91
C ILE A 136 -14.56 13.17 -6.88
N ILE A 137 -15.27 14.22 -7.25
CA ILE A 137 -15.75 15.22 -6.29
C ILE A 137 -16.78 14.60 -5.34
N ASP A 138 -17.69 13.74 -5.83
CA ASP A 138 -18.61 12.98 -4.99
C ASP A 138 -17.85 12.02 -4.06
N GLU A 139 -16.77 11.40 -4.53
CA GLU A 139 -15.89 10.57 -3.71
C GLU A 139 -15.20 11.38 -2.61
N ILE A 140 -14.67 12.57 -2.92
CA ILE A 140 -14.09 13.49 -1.93
C ILE A 140 -15.12 13.82 -0.84
N GLN A 141 -16.35 14.18 -1.23
CA GLN A 141 -17.43 14.49 -0.28
C GLN A 141 -17.78 13.29 0.61
N SER A 142 -17.87 12.09 0.01
CA SER A 142 -18.12 10.86 0.77
C SER A 142 -17.01 10.59 1.79
N TYR A 143 -15.76 10.91 1.45
CA TYR A 143 -14.61 10.78 2.33
C TYR A 143 -14.62 11.83 3.46
N GLU A 144 -14.99 13.08 3.13
CA GLU A 144 -15.17 14.17 4.11
C GLU A 144 -16.28 13.86 5.13
N ASP A 145 -17.32 13.12 4.71
CA ASP A 145 -18.42 12.65 5.55
C ASP A 145 -18.05 11.42 6.42
N SER A 146 -16.84 10.87 6.27
CA SER A 146 -16.33 9.72 7.02
C SER A 146 -15.14 10.11 7.92
N PRO A 147 -15.38 10.67 9.13
CA PRO A 147 -14.30 11.13 10.00
C PRO A 147 -13.29 10.03 10.38
N SER A 148 -13.74 8.78 10.44
CA SER A 148 -12.89 7.62 10.73
C SER A 148 -11.88 7.29 9.61
N GLU A 149 -12.15 7.72 8.38
CA GLU A 149 -11.26 7.57 7.23
C GLU A 149 -10.43 8.83 7.02
N LEU A 150 -11.09 10.00 7.01
CA LEU A 150 -10.45 11.30 6.79
C LEU A 150 -9.31 11.59 7.78
N ILE A 151 -9.42 11.13 9.04
CA ILE A 151 -8.41 11.38 10.06
C ILE A 151 -7.04 10.82 9.69
N PHE A 152 -6.97 9.77 8.86
CA PHE A 152 -5.69 9.20 8.40
C PHE A 152 -4.96 10.16 7.46
N ASP A 153 -5.67 10.78 6.51
CA ASP A 153 -5.11 11.77 5.59
C ASP A 153 -4.69 13.04 6.32
N ASP A 154 -5.55 13.59 7.18
CA ASP A 154 -5.23 14.78 7.98
C ASP A 154 -4.06 14.51 8.95
N PHE A 155 -3.92 13.27 9.43
CA PHE A 155 -2.77 12.89 10.23
C PHE A 155 -1.49 12.81 9.40
N GLU A 156 -1.55 12.29 8.18
CA GLU A 156 -0.39 12.32 7.28
C GLU A 156 0.00 13.77 6.91
N GLU A 157 -0.95 14.68 6.72
CA GLU A 157 -0.66 16.10 6.53
C GLU A 157 0.03 16.71 7.76
N LEU A 158 -0.41 16.34 8.98
CA LEU A 158 0.23 16.76 10.22
C LEU A 158 1.68 16.23 10.35
N ILE A 159 1.93 15.00 9.90
CA ILE A 159 3.26 14.36 9.93
C ILE A 159 4.17 14.90 8.83
N PHE A 160 3.63 15.28 7.67
CA PHE A 160 4.36 15.76 6.50
C PHE A 160 3.89 17.15 6.05
N PRO A 161 3.94 18.18 6.93
CA PRO A 161 3.44 19.51 6.59
C PRO A 161 4.18 20.09 5.38
N ASN A 162 3.43 20.66 4.45
CA ASN A 162 3.95 21.26 3.21
C ASN A 162 4.81 20.29 2.35
N HIS A 163 4.57 18.99 2.46
CA HIS A 163 5.25 17.99 1.66
C HIS A 163 4.24 17.15 0.87
N PRO A 164 4.56 16.70 -0.37
CA PRO A 164 3.61 15.91 -1.17
C PRO A 164 3.05 14.65 -0.51
N LEU A 165 3.78 14.02 0.41
CA LEU A 165 3.27 12.88 1.20
C LEU A 165 2.10 13.23 2.11
N GLY A 166 1.98 14.48 2.56
CA GLY A 166 0.86 14.94 3.38
C GLY A 166 -0.39 15.33 2.57
N ARG A 167 -0.34 15.34 1.24
CA ARG A 167 -1.49 15.68 0.40
C ARG A 167 -2.49 14.54 0.35
N ASN A 168 -3.78 14.85 0.30
CA ASN A 168 -4.81 13.85 0.05
C ASN A 168 -4.64 13.25 -1.36
N ILE A 169 -4.83 11.93 -1.49
CA ILE A 169 -4.71 11.19 -2.77
C ILE A 169 -5.76 11.65 -3.77
N LEU A 170 -6.96 11.99 -3.31
CA LEU A 170 -8.08 12.41 -4.15
C LEU A 170 -7.87 13.81 -4.76
N GLY A 171 -6.94 14.60 -4.23
CA GLY A 171 -6.66 15.95 -4.69
C GLY A 171 -7.62 17.01 -4.15
N LYS A 172 -7.82 18.08 -4.93
CA LYS A 172 -8.65 19.23 -4.56
C LYS A 172 -9.70 19.51 -5.64
N PRO A 173 -10.98 19.69 -5.28
CA PRO A 173 -12.06 19.95 -6.26
C PRO A 173 -11.77 21.11 -7.22
N GLU A 174 -11.10 22.17 -6.74
CA GLU A 174 -10.77 23.35 -7.54
C GLU A 174 -9.74 23.05 -8.63
N LEU A 175 -8.82 22.08 -8.38
CA LEU A 175 -7.83 21.66 -9.35
C LEU A 175 -8.42 20.63 -10.32
N LEU A 176 -9.18 19.66 -9.81
CA LEU A 176 -9.84 18.63 -10.62
C LEU A 176 -10.69 19.24 -11.74
N ARG A 177 -11.46 20.33 -11.46
CA ARG A 177 -12.26 21.04 -12.45
C ARG A 177 -11.47 21.73 -13.56
N GLN A 178 -10.15 21.87 -13.40
CA GLN A 178 -9.26 22.47 -14.40
C GLN A 178 -8.51 21.42 -15.25
N PHE A 179 -8.65 20.14 -14.91
CA PHE A 179 -7.93 19.08 -15.60
C PHE A 179 -8.46 18.83 -17.03
N THR A 180 -7.53 18.60 -17.93
CA THR A 180 -7.79 18.37 -19.33
C THR A 180 -7.08 17.09 -19.81
N SER A 181 -7.47 16.57 -20.97
CA SER A 181 -6.74 15.48 -21.65
C SER A 181 -5.24 15.73 -21.70
N ARG A 182 -4.85 16.98 -21.95
CA ARG A 182 -3.43 17.35 -22.02
C ARG A 182 -2.70 17.15 -20.70
N ASN A 183 -3.31 17.50 -19.56
CA ASN A 183 -2.70 17.33 -18.24
C ASN A 183 -2.49 15.82 -17.93
N ALA A 184 -3.49 14.98 -18.21
CA ALA A 184 -3.37 13.53 -18.02
C ALA A 184 -2.30 12.92 -18.94
N LEU A 185 -2.23 13.33 -20.21
CA LEU A 185 -1.19 12.91 -21.16
C LEU A 185 0.21 13.39 -20.73
N GLU A 186 0.34 14.60 -20.24
CA GLU A 186 1.63 15.14 -19.74
C GLU A 186 2.08 14.38 -18.48
N PHE A 187 1.17 14.03 -17.57
CA PHE A 187 1.47 13.23 -16.38
C PHE A 187 1.96 11.82 -16.77
N THR A 188 1.21 11.11 -17.60
CA THR A 188 1.61 9.78 -18.06
C THR A 188 2.87 9.80 -18.90
N ALA A 189 3.06 10.84 -19.74
CA ALA A 189 4.29 11.03 -20.50
C ALA A 189 5.53 11.25 -19.61
N ARG A 190 5.41 11.74 -18.40
CA ARG A 190 6.51 11.86 -17.45
C ARG A 190 6.83 10.55 -16.74
N PHE A 191 5.81 9.80 -16.33
CA PHE A 191 5.96 8.73 -15.34
C PHE A 191 5.73 7.32 -15.88
N TYR A 192 4.88 7.13 -16.91
CA TYR A 192 4.57 5.81 -17.48
C TYR A 192 5.66 5.41 -18.49
N LYS A 193 6.87 5.27 -17.96
CA LYS A 193 8.07 4.93 -18.71
C LYS A 193 8.47 3.48 -18.47
N THR A 194 8.99 2.82 -19.48
CA THR A 194 9.35 1.40 -19.41
C THR A 194 10.34 1.07 -18.29
N THR A 195 11.28 1.96 -18.00
CA THR A 195 12.24 1.78 -16.89
C THR A 195 11.68 2.17 -15.53
N ASN A 196 10.54 2.88 -15.49
CA ASN A 196 9.87 3.34 -14.28
C ASN A 196 8.72 2.43 -13.83
N MET A 197 8.62 1.25 -14.41
CA MET A 197 7.58 0.29 -14.11
C MET A 197 8.08 -1.15 -14.16
N VAL A 198 7.28 -2.03 -13.63
CA VAL A 198 7.47 -3.48 -13.73
C VAL A 198 6.19 -4.14 -14.20
N PHE A 199 6.31 -5.25 -14.93
CA PHE A 199 5.21 -6.14 -15.23
C PHE A 199 5.32 -7.37 -14.33
N PHE A 200 4.27 -7.62 -13.54
CA PHE A 200 4.24 -8.76 -12.64
C PHE A 200 3.20 -9.80 -13.10
N VAL A 201 3.51 -11.08 -12.86
CA VAL A 201 2.60 -12.19 -13.16
C VAL A 201 2.68 -13.21 -12.03
N GLN A 202 1.52 -13.65 -11.54
CA GLN A 202 1.42 -14.82 -10.68
C GLN A 202 0.40 -15.80 -11.28
N GLY A 203 0.81 -17.06 -11.51
CA GLY A 203 -0.10 -18.04 -12.07
C GLY A 203 0.60 -19.23 -12.72
N ASN A 204 -0.20 -20.23 -13.14
CA ASN A 204 0.28 -21.42 -13.85
C ASN A 204 0.52 -21.11 -15.33
N ILE A 205 1.56 -20.36 -15.62
CA ILE A 205 1.92 -19.91 -16.97
C ILE A 205 3.43 -20.15 -17.17
N ASP A 206 3.80 -20.71 -18.30
CA ASP A 206 5.21 -20.90 -18.65
C ASP A 206 5.94 -19.55 -18.79
N PHE A 207 7.09 -19.39 -18.16
CA PHE A 207 7.81 -18.13 -18.11
C PHE A 207 8.25 -17.64 -19.50
N LYS A 208 8.65 -18.55 -20.40
CA LYS A 208 8.99 -18.17 -21.77
C LYS A 208 7.76 -17.67 -22.53
N LYS A 209 6.57 -18.20 -22.21
CA LYS A 209 5.30 -17.69 -22.75
C LYS A 209 5.01 -16.31 -22.19
N VAL A 210 5.27 -16.07 -20.89
CA VAL A 210 5.13 -14.73 -20.28
C VAL A 210 5.98 -13.72 -21.05
N ILE A 211 7.29 -13.95 -21.16
CA ILE A 211 8.22 -13.04 -21.86
C ILE A 211 7.73 -12.73 -23.28
N ARG A 212 7.46 -13.76 -24.09
CA ARG A 212 7.03 -13.56 -25.49
C ARG A 212 5.71 -12.81 -25.61
N THR A 213 4.78 -13.04 -24.68
CA THR A 213 3.46 -12.39 -24.73
C THR A 213 3.58 -10.91 -24.38
N VAL A 214 4.35 -10.59 -23.32
CA VAL A 214 4.58 -9.20 -22.91
C VAL A 214 5.41 -8.47 -23.96
N GLU A 215 6.51 -9.05 -24.45
CA GLU A 215 7.34 -8.46 -25.51
C GLU A 215 6.53 -8.12 -26.76
N LYS A 216 5.62 -9.00 -27.18
CA LYS A 216 4.73 -8.74 -28.30
C LYS A 216 3.76 -7.60 -28.01
N ALA A 217 3.21 -7.52 -26.80
CA ALA A 217 2.21 -6.52 -26.43
C ALA A 217 2.80 -5.10 -26.32
N VAL A 218 4.09 -4.98 -26.01
CA VAL A 218 4.81 -3.70 -25.90
C VAL A 218 5.86 -3.50 -26.99
N SER A 219 5.71 -4.17 -28.15
CA SER A 219 6.70 -4.16 -29.22
C SER A 219 6.86 -2.80 -29.93
N ASP A 220 5.85 -1.95 -29.84
CA ASP A 220 5.83 -0.57 -30.35
C ASP A 220 6.30 0.46 -29.31
N ILE A 221 6.56 0.04 -28.08
CA ILE A 221 7.00 0.91 -26.99
C ILE A 221 8.54 0.91 -26.90
N SER A 222 9.13 2.06 -27.18
CA SER A 222 10.57 2.24 -27.10
C SER A 222 11.07 2.38 -25.67
N LEU A 223 12.36 2.15 -25.46
CA LEU A 223 13.04 2.46 -24.21
C LEU A 223 12.79 3.91 -23.83
N SER A 224 12.31 4.11 -22.62
CA SER A 224 12.05 5.45 -22.09
C SER A 224 12.34 5.50 -20.60
N GLU A 225 12.92 6.62 -20.16
CA GLU A 225 13.35 6.86 -18.79
C GLU A 225 12.58 8.03 -18.19
N THR A 226 12.36 7.98 -16.88
CA THR A 226 11.84 9.12 -16.14
C THR A 226 12.98 9.91 -15.55
N ASN A 227 12.86 11.23 -15.57
CA ASN A 227 13.75 12.15 -14.84
C ASN A 227 12.97 12.72 -13.65
N ARG A 228 12.95 11.95 -12.56
CA ARG A 228 12.22 12.32 -11.33
C ARG A 228 13.21 12.42 -10.18
N GLN A 229 13.01 13.42 -9.35
CA GLN A 229 13.71 13.56 -8.08
C GLN A 229 12.68 13.75 -6.96
N ARG A 230 12.52 12.75 -6.08
CA ARG A 230 11.77 12.87 -4.83
C ARG A 230 12.62 13.61 -3.81
N ILE A 231 12.03 14.59 -3.17
CA ILE A 231 12.66 15.33 -2.08
C ILE A 231 12.24 14.66 -0.78
N ALA A 232 13.20 14.40 0.11
CA ALA A 232 12.90 13.85 1.42
C ALA A 232 12.17 14.88 2.29
N PRO A 233 11.21 14.44 3.13
CA PRO A 233 10.48 15.36 3.99
C PRO A 233 11.41 16.05 4.99
N PHE A 234 11.10 17.34 5.27
CA PHE A 234 11.85 18.16 6.23
C PHE A 234 11.81 17.60 7.65
N THR A 235 12.53 18.25 8.57
CA THR A 235 12.52 17.87 9.99
C THR A 235 11.09 17.81 10.55
N TYR A 236 10.77 16.70 11.19
CA TYR A 236 9.49 16.48 11.84
C TYR A 236 9.47 17.18 13.21
N ILE A 237 8.40 17.89 13.47
CA ILE A 237 8.13 18.51 14.77
C ILE A 237 6.78 17.98 15.26
N PRO A 238 6.75 17.25 16.38
CA PRO A 238 5.52 16.72 16.97
C PRO A 238 4.52 17.83 17.31
N GLN A 239 3.25 17.57 17.08
CA GLN A 239 2.17 18.52 17.31
C GLN A 239 0.96 17.82 17.94
N THR A 240 0.19 18.56 18.73
CA THR A 240 -1.14 18.14 19.18
C THR A 240 -2.17 19.08 18.60
N LEU A 241 -3.13 18.54 17.87
CA LEU A 241 -4.18 19.29 17.21
C LEU A 241 -5.55 18.68 17.53
N THR A 242 -6.53 19.52 17.88
CA THR A 242 -7.93 19.13 18.02
C THR A 242 -8.75 19.90 16.97
N ILE A 243 -9.53 19.17 16.20
CA ILE A 243 -10.41 19.72 15.18
C ILE A 243 -11.85 19.34 15.54
N ASN A 244 -12.72 20.33 15.64
CA ASN A 244 -14.15 20.08 15.84
C ASN A 244 -14.79 19.71 14.50
N LYS A 245 -15.27 18.45 14.40
CA LYS A 245 -15.95 17.89 13.22
C LYS A 245 -17.43 17.59 13.48
N ASP A 246 -17.95 17.96 14.67
CA ASP A 246 -19.35 17.70 15.09
C ASP A 246 -19.76 16.21 14.91
N THR A 247 -18.89 15.31 15.34
CA THR A 247 -19.06 13.86 15.21
C THR A 247 -19.69 13.26 16.46
N HIS A 248 -20.45 12.17 16.28
CA HIS A 248 -21.03 11.43 17.42
C HIS A 248 -19.98 10.78 18.33
N GLN A 249 -18.85 10.39 17.76
CA GLN A 249 -17.69 9.83 18.46
C GLN A 249 -16.46 10.68 18.19
N ALA A 250 -15.60 10.79 19.18
CA ALA A 250 -14.27 11.32 18.96
C ALA A 250 -13.39 10.28 18.25
N HIS A 251 -12.63 10.73 17.27
CA HIS A 251 -11.61 9.93 16.60
C HIS A 251 -10.24 10.47 16.98
N VAL A 252 -9.33 9.57 17.32
CA VAL A 252 -8.00 9.95 17.79
C VAL A 252 -6.93 9.20 17.03
N MET A 253 -5.93 9.96 16.58
CA MET A 253 -4.72 9.44 15.96
C MET A 253 -3.51 9.86 16.78
N ILE A 254 -2.64 8.90 17.13
CA ILE A 254 -1.37 9.16 17.84
C ILE A 254 -0.26 8.48 17.09
N GLY A 255 0.83 9.17 16.77
CA GLY A 255 1.93 8.57 16.05
C GLY A 255 3.04 9.52 15.68
N SER A 256 3.94 9.05 14.85
CA SER A 256 5.15 9.77 14.45
C SER A 256 5.62 9.33 13.06
N ARG A 257 6.70 9.95 12.57
CA ARG A 257 7.42 9.37 11.43
C ARG A 257 7.97 8.01 11.79
N GLY A 258 7.85 7.08 10.84
CA GLY A 258 8.36 5.73 10.93
C GLY A 258 9.64 5.53 10.10
N TYR A 259 10.16 4.32 10.11
CA TYR A 259 11.30 3.93 9.29
C TYR A 259 10.93 3.84 7.82
N HIS A 260 11.86 4.20 6.95
CA HIS A 260 11.70 4.06 5.51
C HIS A 260 11.75 2.58 5.06
N ALA A 261 11.35 2.33 3.82
CA ALA A 261 11.19 0.99 3.26
C ALA A 261 12.47 0.12 3.29
N TYR A 262 13.65 0.75 3.24
CA TYR A 262 14.96 0.06 3.23
C TYR A 262 15.63 -0.01 4.60
N ASP A 263 15.01 0.49 5.66
CA ASP A 263 15.58 0.48 6.99
C ASP A 263 15.56 -0.92 7.62
N GLU A 264 16.69 -1.35 8.18
CA GLU A 264 16.81 -2.66 8.83
C GLU A 264 15.94 -2.79 10.09
N LYS A 265 15.68 -1.67 10.79
CA LYS A 265 14.83 -1.63 11.99
C LYS A 265 13.32 -1.78 11.67
N ARG A 266 12.93 -1.61 10.41
CA ARG A 266 11.53 -1.69 9.98
C ARG A 266 10.85 -3.00 10.41
N THR A 267 11.55 -4.15 10.27
CA THR A 267 10.99 -5.46 10.66
C THR A 267 10.70 -5.51 12.17
N GLY A 268 11.57 -4.90 12.99
CA GLY A 268 11.36 -4.82 14.44
C GLY A 268 10.16 -3.91 14.78
N LEU A 269 10.03 -2.77 14.12
CA LEU A 269 8.88 -1.88 14.29
C LEU A 269 7.57 -2.56 13.85
N TYR A 270 7.60 -3.34 12.77
CA TYR A 270 6.45 -4.13 12.32
C TYR A 270 6.00 -5.15 13.38
N LEU A 271 6.94 -5.83 14.04
CA LEU A 271 6.62 -6.74 15.15
C LEU A 271 6.05 -5.97 16.37
N LEU A 272 6.61 -4.81 16.71
CA LEU A 272 6.10 -3.96 17.81
C LEU A 272 4.70 -3.43 17.50
N ASN A 273 4.45 -3.01 16.26
CA ASN A 273 3.15 -2.58 15.78
C ASN A 273 2.10 -3.70 15.96
N ASN A 274 2.45 -4.94 15.56
CA ASN A 274 1.58 -6.09 15.73
C ASN A 274 1.29 -6.41 17.21
N ILE A 275 2.26 -6.28 18.08
CA ILE A 275 2.09 -6.46 19.54
C ILE A 275 1.17 -5.38 20.12
N LEU A 276 1.28 -4.14 19.65
CA LEU A 276 0.50 -3.00 20.13
C LEU A 276 -0.95 -3.08 19.70
N GLY A 277 -1.21 -3.04 18.42
CA GLY A 277 -2.54 -2.88 17.83
C GLY A 277 -2.74 -3.66 16.54
N GLY A 278 -2.03 -4.78 16.35
CA GLY A 278 -2.27 -5.70 15.23
C GLY A 278 -3.65 -6.35 15.30
N PRO A 279 -4.04 -7.12 14.27
CA PRO A 279 -5.40 -7.65 14.08
C PRO A 279 -5.83 -8.68 15.14
N GLY A 280 -4.91 -9.11 16.01
CA GLY A 280 -5.23 -10.06 17.08
C GLY A 280 -5.99 -9.41 18.23
N MET A 281 -7.07 -10.03 18.69
CA MET A 281 -7.84 -9.58 19.86
C MET A 281 -7.00 -9.50 21.15
N ASN A 282 -5.84 -10.17 21.18
CA ASN A 282 -4.87 -10.17 22.27
C ASN A 282 -3.83 -9.05 22.17
N SER A 283 -3.93 -8.15 21.20
CA SER A 283 -3.04 -6.99 21.11
C SER A 283 -3.17 -6.10 22.35
N ARG A 284 -2.06 -5.44 22.74
CA ARG A 284 -2.01 -4.71 24.02
C ARG A 284 -3.04 -3.60 24.11
N LEU A 285 -3.24 -2.85 23.05
CA LEU A 285 -4.20 -1.75 23.01
C LEU A 285 -5.64 -2.28 23.02
N ASN A 286 -5.93 -3.33 22.24
CA ASN A 286 -7.26 -3.95 22.31
C ASN A 286 -7.60 -4.44 23.73
N LEU A 287 -6.67 -5.13 24.39
CA LEU A 287 -6.85 -5.55 25.78
C LEU A 287 -6.98 -4.37 26.76
N ALA A 288 -6.23 -3.28 26.54
CA ALA A 288 -6.20 -2.17 27.47
C ALA A 288 -7.41 -1.25 27.36
N LEU A 289 -7.87 -0.96 26.15
CA LEU A 289 -8.95 0.01 25.88
C LEU A 289 -10.31 -0.67 25.71
N ARG A 290 -10.34 -1.77 24.93
CA ARG A 290 -11.61 -2.44 24.59
C ARG A 290 -11.99 -3.53 25.58
N GLU A 291 -11.22 -4.62 25.65
CA GLU A 291 -11.62 -5.83 26.37
C GLU A 291 -11.81 -5.62 27.88
N ARG A 292 -10.92 -4.87 28.51
CA ARG A 292 -10.93 -4.65 29.95
C ARG A 292 -11.82 -3.48 30.40
N ARG A 293 -12.12 -2.53 29.49
CA ARG A 293 -12.75 -1.25 29.86
C ARG A 293 -13.95 -0.86 29.02
N GLY A 294 -14.06 -1.38 27.80
CA GLY A 294 -15.13 -1.04 26.88
C GLY A 294 -15.14 0.41 26.41
N LEU A 295 -13.96 1.09 26.42
CA LEU A 295 -13.85 2.51 26.08
C LEU A 295 -13.86 2.77 24.58
N VAL A 296 -13.47 1.79 23.78
CA VAL A 296 -13.35 1.92 22.33
C VAL A 296 -14.03 0.75 21.62
N TYR A 297 -14.62 1.01 20.45
CA TYR A 297 -15.15 -0.04 19.60
C TYR A 297 -14.04 -0.66 18.74
N ASN A 298 -13.18 0.16 18.17
CA ASN A 298 -12.02 -0.23 17.40
C ASN A 298 -10.76 0.47 17.89
N VAL A 299 -9.64 -0.25 17.84
CA VAL A 299 -8.30 0.30 18.06
C VAL A 299 -7.32 -0.49 17.23
N GLU A 300 -6.49 0.20 16.48
CA GLU A 300 -5.49 -0.40 15.60
C GLU A 300 -4.20 0.41 15.60
N ALA A 301 -3.11 -0.26 15.26
CA ALA A 301 -1.83 0.37 15.02
C ALA A 301 -1.38 0.04 13.60
N ASN A 302 -1.02 1.07 12.84
CA ASN A 302 -0.67 1.00 11.45
C ASN A 302 0.76 1.49 11.21
N LEU A 303 1.40 0.91 10.20
CA LEU A 303 2.74 1.26 9.77
C LEU A 303 2.78 1.36 8.24
N THR A 304 3.06 2.55 7.74
CA THR A 304 3.32 2.80 6.32
C THR A 304 4.78 3.16 6.13
N SER A 305 5.45 2.51 5.17
CA SER A 305 6.85 2.80 4.84
C SER A 305 6.94 3.30 3.41
N TYR A 306 7.44 4.51 3.26
CA TYR A 306 7.78 5.14 1.98
C TYR A 306 9.25 4.90 1.63
N THR A 307 9.67 5.29 0.44
CA THR A 307 11.04 5.04 -0.04
C THR A 307 12.12 5.74 0.79
N ASP A 308 11.83 6.85 1.46
CA ASP A 308 12.78 7.65 2.25
C ASP A 308 12.29 8.04 3.67
N THR A 309 11.09 7.61 4.06
CA THR A 309 10.48 7.87 5.36
C THR A 309 9.40 6.84 5.67
N GLY A 310 8.62 7.03 6.72
CA GLY A 310 7.43 6.24 7.04
C GLY A 310 6.52 6.96 8.01
N VAL A 311 5.38 6.34 8.31
CA VAL A 311 4.42 6.74 9.34
C VAL A 311 4.11 5.55 10.23
N PHE A 312 4.19 5.75 11.53
CA PHE A 312 3.62 4.88 12.54
C PHE A 312 2.46 5.62 13.18
N CYS A 313 1.30 4.99 13.27
CA CYS A 313 0.14 5.59 13.94
C CYS A 313 -0.70 4.55 14.67
N ILE A 314 -1.38 5.03 15.71
CA ILE A 314 -2.40 4.33 16.48
C ILE A 314 -3.69 5.11 16.30
N TYR A 315 -4.74 4.43 15.86
CA TYR A 315 -6.08 4.97 15.71
C TYR A 315 -7.03 4.33 16.71
N PHE A 316 -7.97 5.11 17.25
CA PHE A 316 -9.14 4.61 17.98
C PHE A 316 -10.30 5.59 17.92
N GLY A 317 -11.54 5.05 17.97
CA GLY A 317 -12.76 5.80 18.16
C GLY A 317 -13.31 5.58 19.59
N THR A 318 -13.74 6.66 20.26
CA THR A 318 -14.22 6.65 21.65
C THR A 318 -15.27 7.74 21.90
N ASP A 319 -15.95 7.70 23.04
CA ASP A 319 -16.79 8.81 23.44
C ASP A 319 -15.96 10.03 23.81
N THR A 320 -16.48 11.24 23.53
CA THR A 320 -15.73 12.49 23.71
C THR A 320 -15.20 12.68 25.13
N GLU A 321 -15.96 12.25 26.15
CA GLU A 321 -15.57 12.31 27.56
C GLU A 321 -14.42 11.37 27.93
N ASP A 322 -14.19 10.31 27.14
CA ASP A 322 -13.16 9.29 27.38
C ASP A 322 -11.83 9.53 26.62
N VAL A 323 -11.76 10.54 25.74
CA VAL A 323 -10.59 10.84 24.91
C VAL A 323 -9.30 10.90 25.73
N ASP A 324 -9.26 11.77 26.74
CA ASP A 324 -8.05 11.94 27.57
C ASP A 324 -7.69 10.68 28.34
N HIS A 325 -8.69 9.90 28.74
CA HIS A 325 -8.46 8.63 29.44
C HIS A 325 -7.81 7.62 28.46
N CYS A 326 -8.34 7.49 27.26
CA CYS A 326 -7.80 6.59 26.23
C CYS A 326 -6.37 6.99 25.83
N ILE A 327 -6.10 8.27 25.60
CA ILE A 327 -4.75 8.78 25.29
C ILE A 327 -3.75 8.39 26.39
N ARG A 328 -4.10 8.60 27.68
CA ARG A 328 -3.23 8.17 28.80
C ARG A 328 -3.00 6.66 28.83
N LEU A 329 -4.00 5.85 28.46
CA LEU A 329 -3.83 4.38 28.39
C LEU A 329 -2.92 3.97 27.23
N VAL A 330 -3.02 4.61 26.05
CA VAL A 330 -2.12 4.40 24.94
C VAL A 330 -0.68 4.70 25.36
N HIS A 331 -0.41 5.90 25.90
CA HIS A 331 0.93 6.28 26.38
C HIS A 331 1.45 5.31 27.44
N LYS A 332 0.59 4.80 28.31
CA LYS A 332 0.97 3.79 29.30
C LYS A 332 1.43 2.48 28.68
N GLU A 333 0.77 2.00 27.62
CA GLU A 333 1.19 0.77 26.91
C GLU A 333 2.48 1.00 26.12
N LEU A 334 2.65 2.16 25.46
CA LEU A 334 3.88 2.56 24.80
C LEU A 334 5.05 2.64 25.79
N LYS A 335 4.83 3.28 26.96
CA LYS A 335 5.82 3.36 28.04
C LYS A 335 6.26 1.98 28.55
N LYS A 336 5.32 1.02 28.67
CA LYS A 336 5.69 -0.35 29.07
C LYS A 336 6.65 -1.03 28.09
N LEU A 337 6.51 -0.77 26.79
CA LEU A 337 7.43 -1.31 25.77
C LEU A 337 8.80 -0.63 25.81
N ARG A 338 8.86 0.64 26.18
CA ARG A 338 10.12 1.39 26.33
C ARG A 338 10.86 1.06 27.62
N ASP A 339 10.14 0.86 28.72
CA ASP A 339 10.76 0.63 30.02
C ASP A 339 11.13 -0.84 30.27
N ASN A 340 10.43 -1.78 29.62
CA ASN A 340 10.56 -3.19 29.93
C ASN A 340 10.86 -4.02 28.68
N LYS A 341 12.02 -4.64 28.68
CA LYS A 341 12.36 -5.64 27.67
C LYS A 341 11.35 -6.80 27.69
N LEU A 342 10.96 -7.27 26.52
CA LEU A 342 10.12 -8.46 26.39
C LEU A 342 10.84 -9.67 26.98
N THR A 343 10.13 -10.46 27.77
CA THR A 343 10.64 -11.77 28.22
C THR A 343 10.78 -12.72 27.02
N GLY A 344 11.63 -13.75 27.16
CA GLY A 344 11.80 -14.76 26.11
C GLY A 344 10.47 -15.41 25.67
N ALA A 345 9.58 -15.67 26.63
CA ALA A 345 8.26 -16.23 26.35
C ALA A 345 7.38 -15.24 25.54
N GLN A 346 7.36 -13.95 25.91
CA GLN A 346 6.61 -12.92 25.20
C GLN A 346 7.13 -12.72 23.78
N LEU A 347 8.45 -12.65 23.59
CA LEU A 347 9.07 -12.52 22.28
C LEU A 347 8.75 -13.72 21.38
N THR A 348 8.88 -14.93 21.91
CA THR A 348 8.56 -16.16 21.17
C THR A 348 7.09 -16.21 20.76
N ALA A 349 6.18 -15.82 21.65
CA ALA A 349 4.75 -15.77 21.34
C ALA A 349 4.43 -14.73 20.25
N ALA A 350 5.01 -13.53 20.35
CA ALA A 350 4.82 -12.47 19.35
C ALA A 350 5.34 -12.87 17.96
N LYS A 351 6.54 -13.48 17.89
CA LYS A 351 7.09 -13.99 16.63
C LYS A 351 6.21 -15.07 16.01
N LYS A 352 5.77 -16.05 16.81
CA LYS A 352 4.85 -17.10 16.32
C LYS A 352 3.54 -16.53 15.79
N GLN A 353 2.99 -15.54 16.49
CA GLN A 353 1.74 -14.91 16.08
C GLN A 353 1.87 -14.23 14.72
N ILE A 354 2.86 -13.36 14.56
CA ILE A 354 3.03 -12.61 13.30
C ILE A 354 3.42 -13.52 12.12
N ILE A 355 4.27 -14.52 12.35
CA ILE A 355 4.62 -15.54 11.34
C ILE A 355 3.36 -16.29 10.89
N GLY A 356 2.51 -16.71 11.84
CA GLY A 356 1.24 -17.35 11.53
C GLY A 356 0.30 -16.47 10.74
N GLN A 357 0.18 -15.19 11.11
CA GLN A 357 -0.64 -14.21 10.39
C GLN A 357 -0.15 -13.98 8.96
N ILE A 358 1.17 -13.81 8.76
CA ILE A 358 1.76 -13.69 7.42
C ILE A 358 1.54 -14.97 6.62
N GLY A 359 1.70 -16.14 7.25
CA GLY A 359 1.45 -17.43 6.59
C GLY A 359 0.01 -17.56 6.10
N VAL A 360 -0.97 -17.21 6.94
CA VAL A 360 -2.40 -17.22 6.55
C VAL A 360 -2.67 -16.18 5.44
N ALA A 361 -2.11 -14.98 5.55
CA ALA A 361 -2.28 -13.94 4.53
C ALA A 361 -1.66 -14.34 3.18
N SER A 362 -0.60 -15.16 3.19
CA SER A 362 0.07 -15.62 1.96
C SER A 362 -0.76 -16.60 1.11
N ASP A 363 -1.89 -17.09 1.60
CA ASP A 363 -2.86 -17.86 0.80
C ASP A 363 -3.74 -16.96 -0.09
N ASN A 364 -3.72 -15.64 0.10
CA ASN A 364 -4.36 -14.70 -0.81
C ASN A 364 -3.45 -14.40 -2.01
N PHE A 365 -3.69 -15.10 -3.11
CA PHE A 365 -2.86 -14.99 -4.32
C PHE A 365 -2.91 -13.61 -4.98
N GLU A 366 -4.03 -12.91 -4.89
CA GLU A 366 -4.15 -11.54 -5.42
C GLU A 366 -3.21 -10.58 -4.69
N ASN A 367 -3.32 -10.53 -3.36
CA ASN A 367 -2.45 -9.68 -2.54
C ASN A 367 -0.97 -10.03 -2.73
N ASN A 368 -0.64 -11.33 -2.84
CA ASN A 368 0.73 -11.76 -3.11
C ASN A 368 1.25 -11.27 -4.47
N ALA A 369 0.41 -11.30 -5.51
CA ALA A 369 0.79 -10.80 -6.83
C ALA A 369 1.07 -9.29 -6.78
N LEU A 370 0.21 -8.52 -6.11
CA LEU A 370 0.36 -7.08 -5.94
C LEU A 370 1.60 -6.73 -5.12
N ASP A 371 1.81 -7.42 -4.00
CA ASP A 371 2.98 -7.22 -3.14
C ASP A 371 4.29 -7.60 -3.86
N MET A 372 4.27 -8.66 -4.68
CA MET A 372 5.40 -9.03 -5.53
C MET A 372 5.72 -7.93 -6.55
N GLY A 373 4.71 -7.38 -7.22
CA GLY A 373 4.86 -6.27 -8.16
C GLY A 373 5.48 -5.05 -7.50
N LYS A 374 4.93 -4.61 -6.36
CA LYS A 374 5.45 -3.48 -5.57
C LYS A 374 6.87 -3.74 -5.05
N ALA A 375 7.12 -4.91 -4.48
CA ALA A 375 8.45 -5.25 -3.98
C ALA A 375 9.49 -5.26 -5.11
N PHE A 376 9.17 -5.83 -6.26
CA PHE A 376 10.08 -5.82 -7.39
C PHE A 376 10.29 -4.44 -7.99
N LEU A 377 9.25 -3.58 -7.97
CA LEU A 377 9.36 -2.19 -8.38
C LEU A 377 10.39 -1.43 -7.53
N HIS A 378 10.23 -1.46 -6.21
CA HIS A 378 11.01 -0.65 -5.27
C HIS A 378 12.35 -1.28 -4.88
N TYR A 379 12.39 -2.61 -4.70
CA TYR A 379 13.60 -3.30 -4.21
C TYR A 379 14.41 -4.04 -5.30
N GLY A 380 13.85 -4.16 -6.51
CA GLY A 380 14.45 -4.96 -7.58
C GLY A 380 14.46 -6.47 -7.32
N LYS A 381 13.82 -6.91 -6.25
CA LYS A 381 13.68 -8.32 -5.84
C LYS A 381 12.37 -8.51 -5.08
N PHE A 382 11.88 -9.74 -5.08
CA PHE A 382 10.80 -10.16 -4.19
C PHE A 382 11.34 -11.19 -3.20
N GLU A 383 11.01 -11.01 -1.95
CA GLU A 383 11.36 -11.95 -0.88
C GLU A 383 10.10 -12.71 -0.48
N GLY A 384 10.10 -14.00 -0.72
CA GLY A 384 9.00 -14.85 -0.29
C GLY A 384 8.85 -14.88 1.24
N PRO A 385 7.70 -15.39 1.76
CA PRO A 385 7.41 -15.42 3.19
C PRO A 385 8.53 -16.04 4.04
N GLY A 386 9.25 -17.04 3.53
CA GLY A 386 10.34 -17.70 4.24
C GLY A 386 11.50 -16.78 4.62
N GLU A 387 11.86 -15.80 3.77
CA GLU A 387 12.91 -14.83 4.09
C GLU A 387 12.42 -13.81 5.13
N VAL A 388 11.14 -13.41 5.05
CA VAL A 388 10.50 -12.56 6.05
C VAL A 388 10.47 -13.25 7.42
N PHE A 389 10.14 -14.54 7.45
CA PHE A 389 10.15 -15.35 8.69
C PHE A 389 11.53 -15.39 9.32
N LYS A 390 12.61 -15.64 8.56
CA LYS A 390 13.99 -15.62 9.07
C LYS A 390 14.35 -14.29 9.70
N ARG A 391 13.97 -13.16 9.10
CA ARG A 391 14.22 -11.84 9.68
C ARG A 391 13.46 -11.64 10.99
N ILE A 392 12.18 -12.06 11.05
CA ILE A 392 11.39 -12.00 12.28
C ILE A 392 12.01 -12.90 13.37
N GLU A 393 12.43 -14.11 13.02
CA GLU A 393 13.06 -15.04 13.96
C GLU A 393 14.39 -14.51 14.49
N ALA A 394 15.14 -13.75 13.71
CA ALA A 394 16.42 -13.16 14.12
C ALA A 394 16.28 -11.99 15.11
N LEU A 395 15.11 -11.35 15.21
CA LEU A 395 14.91 -10.21 16.11
C LEU A 395 15.18 -10.58 17.57
N THR A 396 15.81 -9.69 18.31
CA THR A 396 16.06 -9.86 19.75
C THR A 396 15.20 -8.90 20.58
N ALA A 397 15.04 -9.20 21.86
CA ALA A 397 14.30 -8.34 22.77
C ALA A 397 15.01 -7.00 23.02
N GLU A 398 16.33 -6.98 22.90
CA GLU A 398 17.18 -5.79 22.99
C GLU A 398 16.91 -4.84 21.81
N GLN A 399 16.90 -5.38 20.58
CA GLN A 399 16.58 -4.59 19.37
C GLN A 399 15.18 -4.00 19.44
N LEU A 400 14.18 -4.78 19.91
CA LEU A 400 12.82 -4.28 20.08
C LEU A 400 12.73 -3.18 21.14
N LEU A 401 13.48 -3.29 22.24
CA LEU A 401 13.54 -2.25 23.27
C LEU A 401 14.18 -0.95 22.73
N GLU A 402 15.25 -1.07 21.94
CA GLU A 402 15.89 0.07 21.26
C GLU A 402 14.91 0.78 20.35
N ILE A 403 14.25 0.03 19.44
CA ILE A 403 13.24 0.55 18.51
C ILE A 403 12.08 1.21 19.26
N ALA A 404 11.59 0.58 20.34
CA ALA A 404 10.52 1.15 21.15
C ALA A 404 10.92 2.50 21.78
N ASN A 405 12.17 2.65 22.22
CA ASN A 405 12.65 3.92 22.74
C ASN A 405 12.84 5.00 21.69
N GLU A 406 13.23 4.63 20.47
CA GLU A 406 13.34 5.57 19.36
C GLU A 406 11.96 6.05 18.87
N MET A 407 10.97 5.14 18.83
CA MET A 407 9.70 5.39 18.12
C MET A 407 8.55 5.83 19.02
N PHE A 408 8.56 5.44 20.31
CA PHE A 408 7.40 5.58 21.18
C PHE A 408 7.63 6.58 22.33
N ALA A 409 8.70 7.37 22.29
CA ALA A 409 8.88 8.43 23.28
C ALA A 409 7.83 9.53 23.05
N GLU A 410 7.18 9.97 24.14
CA GLU A 410 6.02 10.87 24.08
C GLU A 410 6.35 12.19 23.38
N GLU A 411 7.57 12.67 23.55
CA GLU A 411 8.11 13.87 22.92
C GLU A 411 8.26 13.77 21.39
N TYR A 412 8.12 12.57 20.82
CA TYR A 412 8.20 12.34 19.36
C TYR A 412 6.84 12.07 18.72
N LEU A 413 5.77 11.99 19.53
CA LEU A 413 4.45 11.63 19.04
C LEU A 413 3.61 12.89 18.76
N SER A 414 2.99 12.94 17.59
CA SER A 414 1.88 13.85 17.30
C SER A 414 0.56 13.22 17.73
N THR A 415 -0.41 14.06 18.05
CA THR A 415 -1.78 13.65 18.37
C THR A 415 -2.76 14.50 17.58
N LEU A 416 -3.68 13.86 16.87
CA LEU A 416 -4.80 14.49 16.18
C LEU A 416 -6.10 13.97 16.80
N VAL A 417 -6.99 14.88 17.16
CA VAL A 417 -8.30 14.55 17.74
C VAL A 417 -9.39 15.21 16.91
N TYR A 418 -10.36 14.44 16.46
CA TYR A 418 -11.66 14.92 16.01
C TYR A 418 -12.66 14.79 17.15
N SER A 419 -13.37 15.86 17.45
CA SER A 419 -14.36 15.93 18.53
C SER A 419 -15.61 16.66 18.07
#